data_e31a12a82fa7c924062d922d6af312cd
#
_entry.id   e31a12a82fa7c924062d922d6af312cd
#
_cell.length_a   1.000
_cell.length_b   1.000
_cell.length_c   1.000
_cell.angle_alpha   90.00
_cell.angle_beta   90.00
_cell.angle_gamma   90.00
#
_symmetry.space_group_name_H-M   'P 1'
#
loop_
_entity.id
_entity.type
_entity.pdbx_description
1 polymer ?
#
loop_
_entity_poly.entity_id
_entity_poly.type
_entity_poly.pdbx_seq_one_letter_code
_entity_poly.pdbx_strand_id
1 'polypeptide(L)'
;MAAIASGDPAEASGFEASGFEALGFEALGFEALGDANRRQILRILSSGGKPVQEIADAMTISRPAVSRHLRLLKDAGMVAEQAQGARRIYHLQERGIDAVREYLERVWGEAAARFRLLAENTENTEASGGQAGSTEEPGS
;
A
#
# COMPACT_ATOMS: atom_id res chain seq x y z
N MET A 1 -3.96 -35.80 16.22
CA MET A 1 -3.67 -35.02 15.58
C MET A 1 -4.64 -34.17 15.00
N ALA A 2 -5.47 -34.57 14.26
CA ALA A 2 -6.41 -33.72 13.66
C ALA A 2 -7.21 -32.97 14.64
N ALA A 3 -7.26 -33.46 15.76
CA ALA A 3 -8.04 -32.80 16.74
C ALA A 3 -7.65 -31.39 16.94
N ILE A 4 -6.47 -31.13 16.62
CA ILE A 4 -6.02 -29.85 16.78
C ILE A 4 -6.72 -28.94 15.93
N ALA A 5 -6.98 -29.34 14.79
CA ALA A 5 -7.56 -28.46 13.85
C ALA A 5 -8.89 -28.00 14.30
N SER A 6 -9.49 -28.79 15.08
CA SER A 6 -10.82 -28.41 15.32
C SER A 6 -10.88 -27.33 16.30
N GLY A 7 -9.85 -26.94 16.83
CA GLY A 7 -9.92 -25.98 17.78
C GLY A 7 -10.78 -24.86 17.48
N ASP A 8 -11.70 -24.90 16.83
CA ASP A 8 -12.61 -23.93 16.80
C ASP A 8 -12.11 -22.62 16.58
N PRO A 9 -11.42 -22.49 15.61
CA PRO A 9 -10.87 -21.22 15.28
C PRO A 9 -11.93 -20.17 15.10
N ALA A 10 -13.08 -20.59 14.76
CA ALA A 10 -14.11 -19.63 14.51
C ALA A 10 -14.51 -18.86 15.73
N GLU A 11 -14.39 -19.45 16.81
CA GLU A 11 -14.79 -18.81 17.94
C GLU A 11 -13.77 -18.02 18.60
N ALA A 12 -12.65 -18.49 18.67
CA ALA A 12 -11.64 -17.79 19.32
C ALA A 12 -11.31 -16.59 18.61
N SER A 13 -11.95 -16.22 17.57
CA SER A 13 -11.25 -15.47 16.90
C SER A 13 -11.65 -14.39 16.13
N GLY A 14 -12.70 -13.93 16.31
CA GLY A 14 -13.06 -12.80 15.59
C GLY A 14 -11.93 -11.81 15.60
N PHE A 15 -11.31 -11.63 16.71
CA PHE A 15 -10.30 -10.61 16.85
C PHE A 15 -8.93 -11.07 16.41
N GLU A 16 -8.55 -12.21 16.84
CA GLU A 16 -7.22 -12.71 16.49
C GLU A 16 -7.06 -13.01 15.01
N ALA A 17 -8.10 -13.51 14.40
CA ALA A 17 -8.03 -13.82 12.99
C ALA A 17 -7.80 -12.55 12.18
N SER A 18 -8.45 -11.49 12.57
CA SER A 18 -8.28 -10.23 11.87
C SER A 18 -6.87 -9.70 11.96
N GLY A 19 -6.29 -9.77 13.15
CA GLY A 19 -4.93 -9.32 13.33
C GLY A 19 -3.93 -10.19 12.59
N PHE A 20 -4.20 -11.48 12.56
CA PHE A 20 -3.31 -12.41 11.88
C PHE A 20 -3.35 -12.19 10.38
N GLU A 21 -4.53 -11.94 9.83
CA GLU A 21 -4.64 -11.66 8.41
C GLU A 21 -3.92 -10.37 8.07
N ALA A 22 -4.05 -9.36 8.91
CA ALA A 22 -3.39 -8.09 8.67
C ALA A 22 -1.88 -8.24 8.63
N LEU A 23 -1.33 -9.07 9.53
CA LEU A 23 0.11 -9.33 9.54
C LEU A 23 0.54 -10.09 8.29
N GLY A 24 -0.31 -11.00 7.82
CA GLY A 24 -0.03 -11.74 6.61
C GLY A 24 0.01 -10.84 5.39
N PHE A 25 -0.98 -9.97 5.27
CA PHE A 25 -1.02 -9.03 4.15
C PHE A 25 0.12 -8.01 4.24
N GLU A 26 0.51 -7.63 5.44
CA GLU A 26 1.62 -6.70 5.60
C GLU A 26 2.91 -7.33 5.07
N ALA A 27 3.24 -8.54 5.52
CA ALA A 27 4.45 -9.20 5.07
C ALA A 27 4.44 -9.48 3.58
N LEU A 28 3.33 -10.00 3.06
CA LEU A 28 3.22 -10.29 1.65
C LEU A 28 3.20 -9.01 0.82
N GLY A 29 2.64 -7.95 1.37
CA GLY A 29 2.59 -6.67 0.69
C GLY A 29 3.98 -6.09 0.47
N PHE A 30 4.82 -6.14 1.48
CA PHE A 30 6.18 -5.65 1.33
C PHE A 30 6.97 -6.52 0.35
N GLU A 31 6.78 -7.82 0.42
CA GLU A 31 7.43 -8.70 -0.52
C GLU A 31 7.00 -8.41 -1.95
N ALA A 32 5.70 -8.23 -2.15
CA ALA A 32 5.17 -7.93 -3.46
C ALA A 32 5.75 -6.63 -4.01
N LEU A 33 5.85 -5.62 -3.20
CA LEU A 33 6.37 -4.33 -3.64
C LEU A 33 7.89 -4.34 -3.82
N GLY A 34 8.56 -5.37 -3.35
CA GLY A 34 10.00 -5.47 -3.46
C GLY A 34 10.54 -5.84 -4.84
N ASP A 35 9.66 -6.17 -5.78
CA ASP A 35 10.08 -6.62 -7.11
C ASP A 35 9.66 -5.60 -8.17
N ALA A 36 10.58 -5.22 -9.03
CA ALA A 36 10.33 -4.18 -10.03
C ALA A 36 9.25 -4.58 -11.03
N ASN A 37 9.21 -5.84 -11.42
CA ASN A 37 8.21 -6.31 -12.36
C ASN A 37 6.81 -6.27 -11.74
N ARG A 38 6.71 -6.64 -10.47
CA ARG A 38 5.43 -6.56 -9.79
C ARG A 38 4.97 -5.13 -9.63
N ARG A 39 5.88 -4.21 -9.32
CA ARG A 39 5.52 -2.80 -9.26
C ARG A 39 5.04 -2.28 -10.62
N GLN A 40 5.66 -2.77 -11.69
CA GLN A 40 5.24 -2.40 -13.03
C GLN A 40 3.84 -2.90 -13.36
N ILE A 41 3.52 -4.12 -12.96
CA ILE A 41 2.17 -4.65 -13.14
C ILE A 41 1.15 -3.77 -12.43
N LEU A 42 1.45 -3.37 -11.20
CA LEU A 42 0.55 -2.49 -10.46
C LEU A 42 0.36 -1.17 -11.19
N ARG A 43 1.41 -0.61 -11.77
CA ARG A 43 1.29 0.61 -12.55
C ARG A 43 0.42 0.40 -13.80
N ILE A 44 0.59 -0.72 -14.47
CA ILE A 44 -0.22 -1.03 -15.65
C ILE A 44 -1.70 -1.11 -15.26
N LEU A 45 -1.99 -1.73 -14.13
CA LEU A 45 -3.37 -1.88 -13.68
C LEU A 45 -3.95 -0.61 -13.07
N SER A 46 -3.14 0.40 -12.84
CA SER A 46 -3.65 1.64 -12.25
C SER A 46 -4.60 2.38 -13.19
N SER A 47 -4.55 2.10 -14.47
CA SER A 47 -5.45 2.73 -15.42
C SER A 47 -6.74 1.91 -15.66
N GLY A 48 -6.87 0.79 -14.99
CA GLY A 48 -8.07 -0.05 -15.12
C GLY A 48 -7.71 -1.50 -15.23
N GLY A 49 -8.69 -2.37 -15.08
CA GLY A 49 -8.48 -3.80 -15.14
C GLY A 49 -8.06 -4.27 -16.52
N LYS A 50 -7.28 -5.33 -16.58
CA LYS A 50 -6.78 -5.87 -17.83
C LYS A 50 -6.63 -7.38 -17.77
N PRO A 51 -6.78 -8.06 -18.93
CA PRO A 51 -6.52 -9.50 -18.97
C PRO A 51 -5.00 -9.71 -18.97
N VAL A 52 -4.58 -10.92 -18.61
CA VAL A 52 -3.16 -11.22 -18.48
C VAL A 52 -2.40 -10.97 -19.79
N GLN A 53 -3.04 -11.20 -20.93
CA GLN A 53 -2.36 -11.02 -22.21
C GLN A 53 -1.97 -9.55 -22.42
N GLU A 54 -2.87 -8.64 -22.07
CA GLU A 54 -2.55 -7.21 -22.22
C GLU A 54 -1.46 -6.79 -21.28
N ILE A 55 -1.43 -7.34 -20.08
CA ILE A 55 -0.37 -7.05 -19.13
C ILE A 55 0.95 -7.55 -19.69
N ALA A 56 0.97 -8.80 -20.18
CA ALA A 56 2.18 -9.39 -20.72
C ALA A 56 2.68 -8.62 -21.95
N ASP A 57 1.76 -8.16 -22.79
CA ASP A 57 2.14 -7.42 -23.99
C ASP A 57 2.81 -6.09 -23.64
N ALA A 58 2.52 -5.55 -22.48
CA ALA A 58 3.11 -4.29 -22.06
C ALA A 58 4.42 -4.48 -21.28
N MET A 59 4.88 -5.70 -21.15
CA MET A 59 6.08 -5.99 -20.37
C MET A 59 7.11 -6.75 -21.20
N THR A 60 8.32 -6.82 -20.70
CA THR A 60 9.39 -7.51 -21.41
C THR A 60 9.63 -8.92 -20.89
N ILE A 61 8.80 -9.40 -19.99
CA ILE A 61 8.92 -10.74 -19.43
C ILE A 61 7.85 -11.64 -20.06
N SER A 62 8.01 -12.94 -19.91
CA SER A 62 7.09 -13.89 -20.53
C SER A 62 5.73 -13.91 -19.85
N ARG A 63 4.72 -14.37 -20.56
CA ARG A 63 3.38 -14.49 -19.99
C ARG A 63 3.35 -15.39 -18.76
N PRO A 64 4.04 -16.55 -18.74
CA PRO A 64 4.09 -17.33 -17.51
C PRO A 64 4.71 -16.60 -16.35
N ALA A 65 5.70 -15.75 -16.61
CA ALA A 65 6.31 -14.94 -15.55
C ALA A 65 5.31 -13.92 -15.03
N VAL A 66 4.56 -13.27 -15.91
CA VAL A 66 3.50 -12.34 -15.52
C VAL A 66 2.48 -13.07 -14.65
N SER A 67 2.09 -14.27 -15.06
CA SER A 67 1.10 -15.04 -14.28
C SER A 67 1.61 -15.37 -12.88
N ARG A 68 2.88 -15.67 -12.73
CA ARG A 68 3.46 -15.93 -11.42
C ARG A 68 3.46 -14.68 -10.55
N HIS A 69 3.81 -13.55 -11.15
CA HIS A 69 3.78 -12.28 -10.41
C HIS A 69 2.36 -11.90 -10.00
N LEU A 70 1.39 -12.14 -10.88
CA LEU A 70 0.00 -11.85 -10.56
C LEU A 70 -0.50 -12.72 -9.40
N ARG A 71 -0.03 -13.96 -9.33
CA ARG A 71 -0.42 -14.83 -8.23
C ARG A 71 0.11 -14.29 -6.90
N LEU A 72 1.35 -13.84 -6.87
CA LEU A 72 1.91 -13.26 -5.66
C LEU A 72 1.17 -11.98 -5.28
N LEU A 73 0.86 -11.14 -6.25
CA LEU A 73 0.11 -9.92 -5.99
C LEU A 73 -1.30 -10.22 -5.48
N LYS A 74 -1.90 -11.28 -5.98
CA LYS A 74 -3.22 -11.68 -5.54
C LYS A 74 -3.16 -12.20 -4.10
N ASP A 75 -2.16 -13.02 -3.80
CA ASP A 75 -1.98 -13.53 -2.45
C ASP A 75 -1.71 -12.41 -1.46
N ALA A 76 -1.08 -11.35 -1.90
CA ALA A 76 -0.81 -10.19 -1.07
C ALA A 76 -1.99 -9.23 -0.97
N GLY A 77 -3.11 -9.55 -1.62
CA GLY A 77 -4.28 -8.69 -1.56
C GLY A 77 -4.17 -7.39 -2.33
N MET A 78 -3.24 -7.31 -3.27
CA MET A 78 -3.04 -6.10 -4.07
C MET A 78 -3.71 -6.16 -5.43
N VAL A 79 -4.07 -7.36 -5.87
CA VAL A 79 -4.72 -7.58 -7.14
C VAL A 79 -5.84 -8.60 -6.95
N ALA A 80 -6.93 -8.45 -7.63
CA ALA A 80 -8.01 -9.42 -7.65
C ALA A 80 -8.32 -9.78 -9.09
N GLU A 81 -8.84 -10.97 -9.31
CA GLU A 81 -9.25 -11.34 -10.65
C GLU A 81 -10.75 -11.55 -10.68
N GLN A 82 -11.34 -11.22 -11.80
CA GLN A 82 -12.76 -11.30 -11.96
C GLN A 82 -13.07 -11.89 -13.32
N ALA A 83 -13.97 -12.84 -13.37
CA ALA A 83 -14.36 -13.43 -14.63
C ALA A 83 -15.22 -12.44 -15.41
N GLN A 84 -14.95 -12.31 -16.70
CA GLN A 84 -15.75 -11.47 -17.55
C GLN A 84 -15.92 -12.22 -18.84
N GLY A 85 -16.98 -12.97 -18.95
CA GLY A 85 -17.20 -13.89 -20.06
C GLY A 85 -16.18 -15.00 -20.01
N ALA A 86 -15.48 -15.24 -21.08
CA ALA A 86 -14.46 -16.27 -21.14
C ALA A 86 -13.10 -15.75 -20.68
N ARG A 87 -13.03 -14.49 -20.30
CA ARG A 87 -11.76 -13.87 -19.94
C ARG A 87 -11.68 -13.61 -18.44
N ARG A 88 -10.47 -13.52 -17.94
CA ARG A 88 -10.23 -13.14 -16.56
C ARG A 88 -9.56 -11.79 -16.56
N ILE A 89 -10.15 -10.85 -15.82
CA ILE A 89 -9.62 -9.49 -15.75
C ILE A 89 -9.00 -9.31 -14.39
N TYR A 90 -7.77 -8.79 -14.38
CA TYR A 90 -7.07 -8.48 -13.14
C TYR A 90 -7.18 -6.99 -12.87
N HIS A 91 -7.47 -6.63 -11.64
CA HIS A 91 -7.60 -5.23 -11.26
C HIS A 91 -7.00 -5.00 -9.88
N LEU A 92 -6.71 -3.76 -9.54
CA LEU A 92 -6.14 -3.43 -8.25
C LEU A 92 -7.13 -3.68 -7.13
N GLN A 93 -6.60 -4.11 -6.00
CA GLN A 93 -7.38 -4.33 -4.80
C GLN A 93 -6.65 -3.64 -3.65
N GLU A 94 -7.40 -3.04 -2.75
CA GLU A 94 -6.80 -2.23 -1.68
C GLU A 94 -6.37 -2.97 -0.43
N ARG A 95 -6.81 -4.19 -0.25
CA ARG A 95 -6.56 -4.92 0.99
C ARG A 95 -5.08 -4.99 1.37
N GLY A 96 -4.24 -5.34 0.41
CA GLY A 96 -2.81 -5.46 0.66
C GLY A 96 -2.14 -4.11 0.88
N ILE A 97 -2.58 -3.10 0.14
CA ILE A 97 -1.97 -1.79 0.27
C ILE A 97 -2.40 -1.13 1.58
N ASP A 98 -3.60 -1.42 2.06
CA ASP A 98 -4.04 -0.90 3.33
C ASP A 98 -3.18 -1.43 4.47
N ALA A 99 -2.80 -2.70 4.42
CA ALA A 99 -1.94 -3.29 5.43
C ALA A 99 -0.56 -2.62 5.44
N VAL A 100 -0.02 -2.35 4.25
CA VAL A 100 1.27 -1.67 4.13
C VAL A 100 1.15 -0.24 4.64
N ARG A 101 0.06 0.44 4.28
CA ARG A 101 -0.16 1.82 4.71
C ARG A 101 -0.27 1.91 6.23
N GLU A 102 -0.98 0.99 6.85
CA GLU A 102 -1.11 0.95 8.29
C GLU A 102 0.23 0.74 8.98
N TYR A 103 1.06 -0.10 8.43
CA TYR A 103 2.40 -0.31 8.98
C TYR A 103 3.19 0.99 8.91
N LEU A 104 3.16 1.65 7.77
CA LEU A 104 3.92 2.90 7.61
C LEU A 104 3.42 3.97 8.57
N GLU A 105 2.12 4.03 8.80
CA GLU A 105 1.58 4.96 9.76
C GLU A 105 1.97 4.66 11.19
N ARG A 106 2.01 3.38 11.55
CA ARG A 106 2.43 3.00 12.90
C ARG A 106 3.89 3.35 13.17
N VAL A 107 4.74 3.17 12.17
CA VAL A 107 6.18 3.36 12.35
C VAL A 107 6.58 4.83 12.17
N TRP A 108 6.07 5.48 11.16
CA TRP A 108 6.49 6.84 10.84
C TRP A 108 5.45 7.92 11.09
N GLY A 109 4.20 7.56 11.33
CA GLY A 109 3.13 8.53 11.47
C GLY A 109 3.40 9.58 12.51
N GLU A 110 3.87 9.15 13.67
CA GLU A 110 4.16 10.07 14.74
C GLU A 110 5.33 10.95 14.41
N ALA A 111 6.36 10.37 13.83
CA ALA A 111 7.53 11.12 13.41
C ALA A 111 7.19 12.11 12.31
N ALA A 112 6.36 11.70 11.37
CA ALA A 112 5.93 12.57 10.28
C ALA A 112 5.09 13.73 10.80
N ALA A 113 4.22 13.47 11.77
CA ALA A 113 3.40 14.51 12.35
C ALA A 113 4.28 15.52 13.11
N ARG A 114 5.26 15.02 13.82
CA ARG A 114 6.20 15.86 14.54
C ARG A 114 7.01 16.71 13.58
N PHE A 115 7.42 16.11 12.48
CA PHE A 115 8.19 16.82 11.47
C PHE A 115 7.36 17.93 10.83
N ARG A 116 6.09 17.66 10.57
CA ARG A 116 5.19 18.67 10.02
C ARG A 116 5.01 19.84 10.96
N LEU A 117 4.85 19.58 12.25
CA LEU A 117 4.71 20.64 13.24
C LEU A 117 5.94 21.52 13.29
N LEU A 118 7.12 20.92 13.19
CA LEU A 118 8.35 21.70 13.19
C LEU A 118 8.45 22.58 11.95
N ALA A 119 8.05 22.06 10.81
CA ALA A 119 8.08 22.81 9.58
C ALA A 119 7.10 23.99 9.64
N GLU A 120 5.91 23.77 10.18
CA GLU A 120 4.92 24.82 10.32
C GLU A 120 5.40 25.89 11.28
N ASN A 121 6.02 25.51 12.37
CA ASN A 121 6.54 26.46 13.32
C ASN A 121 7.65 27.29 12.71
N THR A 122 8.47 26.70 11.90
CA THR A 122 9.54 27.41 11.23
C THR A 122 8.98 28.46 10.26
N GLU A 123 7.96 28.07 9.52
CA GLU A 123 7.32 29.00 8.60
C GLU A 123 6.68 30.16 9.35
N ASN A 124 6.01 29.89 10.44
CA ASN A 124 5.37 30.90 11.21
C ASN A 124 6.40 31.84 11.82
N THR A 125 7.52 31.34 12.26
CA THR A 125 8.57 32.14 12.83
C THR A 125 9.16 33.07 11.78
N GLU A 126 9.35 32.58 10.59
CA GLU A 126 9.89 33.39 9.52
C GLU A 126 8.91 34.50 9.13
N ALA A 127 7.63 34.15 9.08
CA ALA A 127 6.63 35.15 8.75
C ALA A 127 6.57 36.22 9.81
N SER A 128 6.66 35.85 11.06
CA SER A 128 6.64 36.83 12.13
C SER A 128 7.88 37.69 12.11
N GLY A 129 9.00 37.12 11.83
CA GLY A 129 10.23 37.86 11.76
C GLY A 129 10.19 38.90 10.66
N GLY A 130 9.56 38.54 9.56
CA GLY A 130 9.45 39.48 8.47
C GLY A 130 8.59 40.69 8.84
N GLN A 131 7.54 40.46 9.57
CA GLN A 131 6.67 41.52 9.95
C GLN A 131 7.33 42.42 10.98
N ALA A 132 8.09 41.86 11.87
CA ALA A 132 8.75 42.63 12.87
C ALA A 132 9.75 43.60 12.26
N GLY A 133 10.31 43.23 11.15
CA GLY A 133 11.28 44.07 10.53
C GLY A 133 10.73 45.30 9.86
N SER A 134 9.46 45.29 9.59
CA SER A 134 8.91 46.40 8.86
C SER A 134 8.45 47.56 9.72
N THR A 135 8.44 47.41 10.98
CA THR A 135 7.95 48.50 11.77
C THR A 135 9.03 49.41 12.23
N GLU A 136 10.22 49.20 11.85
CA GLU A 136 11.22 49.97 12.33
C GLU A 136 11.51 51.09 11.49
N GLU A 137 10.80 51.98 11.30
CA GLU A 137 11.07 53.03 10.48
C GLU A 137 11.05 54.23 11.23
N PRO A 138 12.03 54.76 11.58
CA PRO A 138 12.05 55.88 12.34
C PRO A 138 11.74 57.04 11.57
N GLY A 139 10.89 57.59 11.75
CA GLY A 139 10.57 58.68 11.02
C GLY A 139 11.60 59.69 11.18
N SER A 140 12.22 60.04 11.25
CA SER A 140 13.14 61.05 11.41
C SER A 140 12.80 62.38 10.94
#